data_14f6471f9b467dc759934f73a4071b44
#
_entry.id   14f6471f9b467dc759934f73a4071b44
#
_cell.length_a   1.000
_cell.length_b   1.000
_cell.length_c   1.000
_cell.angle_alpha   90.00
_cell.angle_beta   90.00
_cell.angle_gamma   90.00
#
_symmetry.space_group_name_H-M   'P 1'
#
loop_
_entity.id
_entity.type
_entity.pdbx_description
1 polymer ?
#
loop_
_entity_poly.entity_id
_entity_poly.type
_entity_poly.pdbx_seq_one_letter_code
_entity_poly.pdbx_strand_id
1 'polypeptide(L)'
;LTGEYLMHCFGAFEFNGITPTLPTTTFSGHLSRKVGNKSVELIEVGPAHTGGDVLVHVPADRTVFTGDILFVEGTPIMWAGPVGNWIAACDAILALDCETVVPGHGPVTDKHGVKAVQDYLIYIRDEARKRYDAGMSARDAAHDIALGDYDSWGDAERIAVNVATLYREFSGDATPANPAELFARMSEIWQQRRR
;
A
#
# COMPACT_ATOMS: atom_id res chain seq x y z
N LEU A 1 -16.61 -8.88 16.51
CA LEU A 1 -15.48 -9.24 15.62
C LEU A 1 -14.84 -7.99 15.00
N THR A 2 -15.51 -7.27 14.13
CA THR A 2 -14.95 -6.08 13.45
C THR A 2 -14.57 -4.98 14.43
N GLY A 3 -15.35 -4.72 15.49
CA GLY A 3 -15.03 -3.73 16.52
C GLY A 3 -13.76 -4.07 17.31
N GLU A 4 -13.52 -5.34 17.61
CA GLU A 4 -12.28 -5.79 18.26
C GLU A 4 -11.05 -5.54 17.36
N TYR A 5 -11.17 -5.86 16.08
CA TYR A 5 -10.12 -5.61 15.10
C TYR A 5 -9.84 -4.10 14.91
N LEU A 6 -10.89 -3.28 14.84
CA LEU A 6 -10.74 -1.81 14.78
C LEU A 6 -10.05 -1.26 16.04
N MET A 7 -10.39 -1.78 17.21
CA MET A 7 -9.69 -1.41 18.45
C MET A 7 -8.25 -1.89 18.49
N HIS A 8 -7.94 -3.04 17.87
CA HIS A 8 -6.57 -3.49 17.70
C HIS A 8 -5.76 -2.53 16.81
N CYS A 9 -6.33 -2.10 15.66
CA CYS A 9 -5.66 -1.21 14.72
C CYS A 9 -5.55 0.23 15.23
N PHE A 10 -6.58 0.76 15.88
CA PHE A 10 -6.74 2.19 16.12
C PHE A 10 -6.91 2.57 17.58
N GLY A 11 -7.11 1.60 18.48
CA GLY A 11 -7.47 1.88 19.88
C GLY A 11 -6.39 2.58 20.70
N ALA A 12 -5.15 2.61 20.21
CA ALA A 12 -4.04 3.35 20.84
C ALA A 12 -4.03 4.84 20.48
N PHE A 13 -4.85 5.29 19.50
CA PHE A 13 -4.85 6.65 19.02
C PHE A 13 -6.00 7.47 19.63
N GLU A 14 -5.74 8.72 19.96
CA GLU A 14 -6.74 9.69 20.39
C GLU A 14 -7.18 10.55 19.20
N PHE A 15 -8.44 10.44 18.81
CA PHE A 15 -8.99 11.15 17.66
C PHE A 15 -9.80 12.42 18.03
N ASN A 16 -10.01 12.68 19.33
CA ASN A 16 -10.74 13.87 19.76
C ASN A 16 -9.96 15.15 19.48
N GLY A 17 -10.65 16.17 18.99
CA GLY A 17 -10.05 17.48 18.72
C GLY A 17 -9.23 17.56 17.44
N ILE A 18 -9.18 16.54 16.59
CA ILE A 18 -8.53 16.61 15.30
C ILE A 18 -9.32 17.53 14.36
N THR A 19 -8.63 18.50 13.79
CA THR A 19 -9.19 19.38 12.76
C THR A 19 -8.48 19.09 11.43
N PRO A 20 -9.19 18.62 10.40
CA PRO A 20 -8.62 18.43 9.08
C PRO A 20 -8.08 19.75 8.52
N THR A 21 -6.81 19.75 8.13
CA THR A 21 -6.18 20.91 7.49
C THR A 21 -5.73 20.52 6.09
N LEU A 22 -6.28 21.21 5.09
CA LEU A 22 -5.95 20.96 3.69
C LEU A 22 -4.60 21.60 3.32
N PRO A 23 -3.87 21.04 2.35
CA PRO A 23 -2.65 21.65 1.83
C PRO A 23 -2.95 22.99 1.17
N THR A 24 -2.05 23.95 1.31
CA THR A 24 -2.16 25.29 0.71
C THR A 24 -1.63 25.34 -0.73
N THR A 25 -0.85 24.36 -1.12
CA THR A 25 -0.30 24.22 -2.47
C THR A 25 -0.53 22.79 -2.95
N THR A 26 -1.05 22.64 -4.15
CA THR A 26 -1.21 21.36 -4.85
C THR A 26 -0.37 21.37 -6.11
N PHE A 27 -0.02 20.19 -6.62
CA PHE A 27 0.72 20.03 -7.86
C PHE A 27 0.31 18.73 -8.55
N SER A 28 0.75 18.59 -9.80
CA SER A 28 0.65 17.35 -10.56
C SER A 28 2.01 17.03 -11.19
N GLY A 29 2.32 15.78 -11.33
CA GLY A 29 3.57 15.29 -11.91
C GLY A 29 4.77 15.52 -11.01
N HIS A 30 5.48 16.62 -11.19
CA HIS A 30 6.75 16.88 -10.49
C HIS A 30 6.81 18.32 -9.95
N LEU A 31 7.35 18.47 -8.74
CA LEU A 31 7.52 19.77 -8.11
C LEU A 31 8.84 19.83 -7.33
N SER A 32 9.73 20.77 -7.68
CA SER A 32 10.95 21.04 -6.91
C SER A 32 10.69 22.11 -5.84
N ARG A 33 11.27 21.93 -4.67
CA ARG A 33 11.28 22.87 -3.55
C ARG A 33 12.66 22.96 -2.91
N LYS A 34 12.95 24.09 -2.28
CA LYS A 34 14.11 24.24 -1.41
C LYS A 34 13.68 24.18 0.06
N VAL A 35 14.36 23.34 0.83
CA VAL A 35 14.23 23.25 2.29
C VAL A 35 15.59 23.51 2.90
N GLY A 36 15.79 24.70 3.46
CA GLY A 36 17.12 25.15 3.86
C GLY A 36 18.03 25.27 2.64
N ASN A 37 19.15 24.56 2.65
CA ASN A 37 20.13 24.52 1.55
C ASN A 37 19.96 23.31 0.61
N LYS A 38 18.95 22.46 0.85
CA LYS A 38 18.72 21.25 0.04
C LYS A 38 17.63 21.46 -0.99
N SER A 39 17.77 20.87 -2.18
CA SER A 39 16.68 20.65 -3.11
C SER A 39 15.90 19.42 -2.71
N VAL A 40 14.59 19.50 -2.79
CA VAL A 40 13.66 18.40 -2.53
C VAL A 40 12.76 18.26 -3.75
N GLU A 41 12.72 17.06 -4.30
CA GLU A 41 11.93 16.73 -5.47
C GLU A 41 10.70 15.93 -5.05
N LEU A 42 9.52 16.46 -5.34
CA LEU A 42 8.23 15.82 -5.11
C LEU A 42 7.78 15.19 -6.43
N ILE A 43 7.57 13.89 -6.44
CA ILE A 43 7.24 13.11 -7.64
C ILE A 43 5.91 12.42 -7.40
N GLU A 44 4.87 12.81 -8.14
CA GLU A 44 3.58 12.15 -8.11
C GLU A 44 3.71 10.76 -8.76
N VAL A 45 3.25 9.73 -8.06
CA VAL A 45 3.26 8.33 -8.53
C VAL A 45 1.89 7.65 -8.38
N GLY A 46 0.92 8.35 -7.78
CA GLY A 46 -0.45 7.87 -7.66
C GLY A 46 -1.26 8.00 -8.97
N PRO A 47 -2.48 7.44 -8.99
CA PRO A 47 -3.06 6.62 -7.92
C PRO A 47 -2.40 5.25 -7.78
N ALA A 48 -2.13 4.82 -6.56
CA ALA A 48 -1.54 3.51 -6.24
C ALA A 48 -2.09 2.99 -4.90
N HIS A 49 -1.45 3.31 -3.75
CA HIS A 49 -2.03 3.06 -2.43
C HIS A 49 -3.29 3.91 -2.22
N THR A 50 -3.19 5.19 -2.54
CA THR A 50 -4.30 6.16 -2.52
C THR A 50 -4.46 6.84 -3.88
N GLY A 51 -5.31 7.88 -3.95
CA GLY A 51 -5.53 8.66 -5.18
C GLY A 51 -4.41 9.65 -5.51
N GLY A 52 -3.48 9.92 -4.58
CA GLY A 52 -2.49 11.00 -4.74
C GLY A 52 -1.16 10.74 -4.04
N ASP A 53 -0.55 9.58 -4.31
CA ASP A 53 0.72 9.18 -3.69
C ASP A 53 1.91 9.95 -4.28
N VAL A 54 2.84 10.37 -3.42
CA VAL A 54 3.98 11.20 -3.76
C VAL A 54 5.26 10.65 -3.14
N LEU A 55 6.32 10.57 -3.94
CA LEU A 55 7.68 10.35 -3.45
C LEU A 55 8.33 11.70 -3.12
N VAL A 56 9.11 11.73 -2.05
CA VAL A 56 9.91 12.90 -1.67
C VAL A 56 11.39 12.50 -1.76
N HIS A 57 12.06 12.93 -2.84
CA HIS A 57 13.46 12.63 -3.09
C HIS A 57 14.36 13.80 -2.69
N VAL A 58 15.42 13.51 -1.95
CA VAL A 58 16.47 14.46 -1.55
C VAL A 58 17.78 14.03 -2.22
N PRO A 59 18.06 14.50 -3.44
CA PRO A 59 19.22 14.02 -4.23
C PRO A 59 20.54 14.18 -3.52
N ALA A 60 20.75 15.31 -2.81
CA ALA A 60 22.00 15.59 -2.10
C ALA A 60 22.31 14.58 -0.99
N ASP A 61 21.28 13.91 -0.45
CA ASP A 61 21.41 12.90 0.60
C ASP A 61 21.22 11.48 0.04
N ARG A 62 20.98 11.33 -1.26
CA ARG A 62 20.65 10.06 -1.91
C ARG A 62 19.55 9.31 -1.18
N THR A 63 18.54 10.04 -0.71
CA THR A 63 17.46 9.54 0.13
C THR A 63 16.11 9.81 -0.50
N VAL A 64 15.22 8.81 -0.49
CA VAL A 64 13.82 8.95 -0.91
C VAL A 64 12.89 8.53 0.22
N PHE A 65 11.88 9.36 0.50
CA PHE A 65 10.76 9.04 1.36
C PHE A 65 9.59 8.64 0.47
N THR A 66 9.02 7.49 0.72
CA THR A 66 8.07 6.88 -0.21
C THR A 66 6.62 6.95 0.25
N GLY A 67 6.38 7.37 1.49
CA GLY A 67 5.06 7.21 2.09
C GLY A 67 4.59 5.77 1.93
N ASP A 68 3.30 5.59 1.79
CA ASP A 68 2.64 4.28 1.75
C ASP A 68 2.73 3.58 0.38
N ILE A 69 3.67 4.00 -0.46
CA ILE A 69 4.13 3.17 -1.58
C ILE A 69 4.93 1.97 -1.07
N LEU A 70 5.58 2.08 0.10
CA LEU A 70 6.32 0.97 0.68
C LEU A 70 5.86 0.61 2.09
N PHE A 71 5.60 -0.67 2.27
CA PHE A 71 5.36 -1.36 3.54
C PHE A 71 6.45 -2.43 3.67
N VAL A 72 7.57 -2.10 4.29
CA VAL A 72 8.70 -3.02 4.41
C VAL A 72 8.46 -3.99 5.57
N GLU A 73 8.56 -5.29 5.29
CA GLU A 73 8.22 -6.37 6.24
C GLU A 73 6.76 -6.33 6.73
N GLY A 74 5.89 -5.63 6.01
CA GLY A 74 4.47 -5.55 6.26
C GLY A 74 3.67 -5.71 4.98
N THR A 75 2.48 -6.30 5.08
CA THR A 75 1.59 -6.47 3.94
C THR A 75 1.05 -5.12 3.49
N PRO A 76 1.32 -4.67 2.25
CA PRO A 76 0.71 -3.46 1.72
C PRO A 76 -0.82 -3.55 1.72
N ILE A 77 -1.51 -2.40 1.79
CA ILE A 77 -2.97 -2.36 1.70
C ILE A 77 -3.41 -1.49 0.51
N MET A 78 -4.15 -2.07 -0.43
CA MET A 78 -4.51 -1.46 -1.71
C MET A 78 -5.89 -0.80 -1.65
N TRP A 79 -5.94 0.49 -1.29
CA TRP A 79 -7.22 1.21 -1.21
C TRP A 79 -7.72 1.71 -2.57
N ALA A 80 -6.82 2.16 -3.44
CA ALA A 80 -7.18 2.76 -4.73
C ALA A 80 -6.82 1.86 -5.93
N GLY A 81 -5.56 1.49 -6.12
CA GLY A 81 -5.09 0.89 -7.36
C GLY A 81 -5.03 1.93 -8.50
N PRO A 82 -4.81 1.54 -9.76
CA PRO A 82 -4.55 0.16 -10.17
C PRO A 82 -3.18 -0.35 -9.71
N VAL A 83 -3.09 -1.67 -9.54
CA VAL A 83 -1.83 -2.31 -9.08
C VAL A 83 -0.67 -2.05 -10.04
N GLY A 84 -0.94 -1.93 -11.33
CA GLY A 84 0.08 -1.59 -12.33
C GLY A 84 0.78 -0.26 -12.05
N ASN A 85 0.05 0.77 -11.60
CA ASN A 85 0.65 2.05 -11.21
C ASN A 85 1.52 1.88 -9.95
N TRP A 86 1.12 1.06 -9.00
CA TRP A 86 1.91 0.82 -7.80
C TRP A 86 3.23 0.10 -8.12
N ILE A 87 3.18 -0.90 -8.99
CA ILE A 87 4.38 -1.57 -9.52
C ILE A 87 5.29 -0.56 -10.23
N ALA A 88 4.72 0.33 -11.06
CA ALA A 88 5.46 1.40 -11.73
C ALA A 88 6.05 2.43 -10.75
N ALA A 89 5.38 2.71 -9.62
CA ALA A 89 5.92 3.55 -8.55
C ALA A 89 7.17 2.91 -7.92
N CYS A 90 7.18 1.59 -7.72
CA CYS A 90 8.38 0.87 -7.29
C CYS A 90 9.50 0.96 -8.35
N ASP A 91 9.19 0.82 -9.64
CA ASP A 91 10.17 1.01 -10.73
C ASP A 91 10.76 2.43 -10.71
N ALA A 92 9.92 3.45 -10.46
CA ALA A 92 10.39 4.82 -10.34
C ALA A 92 11.39 4.98 -9.19
N ILE A 93 11.15 4.40 -8.02
CA ILE A 93 12.08 4.43 -6.88
C ILE A 93 13.39 3.70 -7.24
N LEU A 94 13.30 2.53 -7.88
CA LEU A 94 14.47 1.75 -8.31
C LEU A 94 15.34 2.50 -9.31
N ALA A 95 14.75 3.38 -10.13
CA ALA A 95 15.45 4.21 -11.10
C ALA A 95 16.13 5.45 -10.49
N LEU A 96 15.71 5.90 -9.29
CA LEU A 96 16.35 7.05 -8.63
C LEU A 96 17.79 6.73 -8.20
N ASP A 97 18.64 7.75 -8.23
CA ASP A 97 19.94 7.70 -7.56
C ASP A 97 19.76 7.88 -6.05
N CYS A 98 19.38 6.79 -5.38
CA CYS A 98 19.21 6.76 -3.94
C CYS A 98 19.86 5.51 -3.32
N GLU A 99 20.37 5.67 -2.12
CA GLU A 99 20.92 4.58 -1.30
C GLU A 99 20.01 4.28 -0.11
N THR A 100 19.36 5.32 0.43
CA THR A 100 18.45 5.21 1.56
C THR A 100 17.02 5.36 1.11
N VAL A 101 16.18 4.40 1.46
CA VAL A 101 14.74 4.41 1.21
C VAL A 101 14.01 4.41 2.55
N VAL A 102 13.23 5.45 2.79
CA VAL A 102 12.41 5.60 4.00
C VAL A 102 10.96 5.29 3.66
N PRO A 103 10.45 4.11 4.08
CA PRO A 103 9.08 3.71 3.78
C PRO A 103 8.06 4.43 4.67
N GLY A 104 6.77 4.37 4.31
CA GLY A 104 5.67 4.78 5.18
C GLY A 104 5.49 3.83 6.36
N HIS A 105 5.77 2.56 6.16
CA HIS A 105 5.67 1.50 7.17
C HIS A 105 6.88 0.57 7.14
N GLY A 106 7.31 0.13 8.32
CA GLY A 106 8.43 -0.77 8.50
C GLY A 106 9.79 -0.08 8.62
N PRO A 107 10.89 -0.84 8.61
CA PRO A 107 12.24 -0.29 8.80
C PRO A 107 12.73 0.50 7.58
N VAL A 108 13.62 1.46 7.82
CA VAL A 108 14.41 2.10 6.75
C VAL A 108 15.17 1.03 5.98
N THR A 109 15.18 1.14 4.66
CA THR A 109 15.71 0.13 3.76
C THR A 109 16.52 0.74 2.62
N ASP A 110 16.79 -0.07 1.62
CA ASP A 110 17.40 0.27 0.35
C ASP A 110 16.55 -0.27 -0.82
N LYS A 111 17.12 -0.36 -2.02
CA LYS A 111 16.44 -0.89 -3.20
C LYS A 111 16.02 -2.37 -3.08
N HIS A 112 16.61 -3.17 -2.18
CA HIS A 112 16.16 -4.54 -1.95
C HIS A 112 14.79 -4.57 -1.29
N GLY A 113 14.53 -3.70 -0.31
CA GLY A 113 13.20 -3.60 0.29
C GLY A 113 12.14 -3.13 -0.71
N VAL A 114 12.50 -2.19 -1.62
CA VAL A 114 11.60 -1.78 -2.72
C VAL A 114 11.25 -2.97 -3.61
N LYS A 115 12.26 -3.77 -3.98
CA LYS A 115 12.07 -4.94 -4.83
C LYS A 115 11.20 -6.01 -4.15
N ALA A 116 11.37 -6.24 -2.87
CA ALA A 116 10.55 -7.18 -2.11
C ALA A 116 9.06 -6.78 -2.11
N VAL A 117 8.75 -5.49 -1.91
CA VAL A 117 7.37 -4.99 -1.98
C VAL A 117 6.82 -5.10 -3.41
N GLN A 118 7.61 -4.75 -4.42
CA GLN A 118 7.23 -4.91 -5.83
C GLN A 118 6.91 -6.36 -6.17
N ASP A 119 7.74 -7.30 -5.73
CA ASP A 119 7.55 -8.74 -5.97
C ASP A 119 6.27 -9.24 -5.29
N TYR A 120 5.95 -8.76 -4.09
CA TYR A 120 4.67 -9.04 -3.45
C TYR A 120 3.49 -8.55 -4.30
N LEU A 121 3.53 -7.30 -4.80
CA LEU A 121 2.45 -6.75 -5.61
C LEU A 121 2.22 -7.55 -6.89
N ILE A 122 3.30 -7.97 -7.54
CA ILE A 122 3.25 -8.84 -8.73
C ILE A 122 2.66 -10.20 -8.36
N TYR A 123 3.15 -10.81 -7.29
CA TYR A 123 2.70 -12.11 -6.81
C TYR A 123 1.20 -12.11 -6.50
N ILE A 124 0.73 -11.16 -5.69
CA ILE A 124 -0.68 -11.12 -5.29
C ILE A 124 -1.61 -10.81 -6.47
N ARG A 125 -1.18 -9.97 -7.41
CA ARG A 125 -1.90 -9.72 -8.66
C ARG A 125 -2.08 -11.01 -9.46
N ASP A 126 -1.01 -11.75 -9.67
CA ASP A 126 -1.00 -12.94 -10.52
C ASP A 126 -1.78 -14.09 -9.86
N GLU A 127 -1.65 -14.26 -8.55
CA GLU A 127 -2.42 -15.25 -7.80
C GLU A 127 -3.92 -14.91 -7.74
N ALA A 128 -4.27 -13.63 -7.54
CA ALA A 128 -5.66 -13.18 -7.60
C ALA A 128 -6.26 -13.37 -9.00
N ARG A 129 -5.48 -13.10 -10.05
CA ARG A 129 -5.91 -13.27 -11.45
C ARG A 129 -6.28 -14.72 -11.76
N LYS A 130 -5.45 -15.68 -11.34
CA LYS A 130 -5.73 -17.12 -11.53
C LYS A 130 -7.09 -17.52 -10.94
N ARG A 131 -7.41 -17.04 -9.74
CA ARG A 131 -8.68 -17.35 -9.06
C ARG A 131 -9.87 -16.63 -9.66
N TYR A 132 -9.65 -15.38 -10.07
CA TYR A 132 -10.67 -14.62 -10.81
C TYR A 132 -11.07 -15.35 -12.11
N ASP A 133 -10.11 -15.77 -12.91
CA ASP A 133 -10.35 -16.49 -14.17
C ASP A 133 -10.97 -17.87 -13.95
N ALA A 134 -10.74 -18.50 -12.79
CA ALA A 134 -11.39 -19.73 -12.37
C ALA A 134 -12.82 -19.51 -11.81
N GLY A 135 -13.30 -18.26 -11.73
CA GLY A 135 -14.64 -17.94 -11.23
C GLY A 135 -14.78 -17.99 -9.71
N MET A 136 -13.67 -18.01 -8.97
CA MET A 136 -13.69 -17.95 -7.51
C MET A 136 -14.14 -16.57 -7.04
N SER A 137 -14.87 -16.49 -5.90
CA SER A 137 -15.19 -15.21 -5.31
C SER A 137 -13.96 -14.51 -4.72
N ALA A 138 -13.96 -13.17 -4.66
CA ALA A 138 -12.87 -12.42 -4.05
C ALA A 138 -12.62 -12.82 -2.58
N ARG A 139 -13.69 -13.16 -1.84
CA ARG A 139 -13.57 -13.63 -0.45
C ARG A 139 -12.87 -14.97 -0.39
N ASP A 140 -13.31 -15.94 -1.18
CA ASP A 140 -12.71 -17.27 -1.17
C ASP A 140 -11.27 -17.22 -1.68
N ALA A 141 -10.97 -16.41 -2.69
CA ALA A 141 -9.62 -16.20 -3.20
C ALA A 141 -8.67 -15.63 -2.14
N ALA A 142 -9.12 -14.67 -1.33
CA ALA A 142 -8.31 -14.11 -0.24
C ALA A 142 -7.94 -15.15 0.83
N HIS A 143 -8.78 -16.17 1.01
CA HIS A 143 -8.50 -17.31 1.92
C HIS A 143 -7.67 -18.41 1.26
N ASP A 144 -7.76 -18.58 -0.07
CA ASP A 144 -7.11 -19.66 -0.82
C ASP A 144 -5.67 -19.33 -1.22
N ILE A 145 -5.34 -18.05 -1.37
CA ILE A 145 -3.99 -17.64 -1.76
C ILE A 145 -3.00 -17.91 -0.63
N ALA A 146 -2.06 -18.81 -0.88
CA ALA A 146 -0.95 -19.04 0.04
C ALA A 146 0.05 -17.90 -0.04
N LEU A 147 0.33 -17.23 1.08
CA LEU A 147 1.27 -16.10 1.11
C LEU A 147 2.74 -16.52 0.98
N GLY A 148 3.08 -17.79 1.23
CA GLY A 148 4.46 -18.27 1.12
C GLY A 148 5.40 -17.50 2.04
N ASP A 149 6.49 -16.97 1.49
CA ASP A 149 7.48 -16.20 2.26
C ASP A 149 6.90 -14.90 2.85
N TYR A 150 5.86 -14.35 2.21
CA TYR A 150 5.16 -13.15 2.71
C TYR A 150 4.26 -13.43 3.93
N ASP A 151 4.06 -14.70 4.31
CA ASP A 151 3.28 -15.06 5.49
C ASP A 151 3.92 -14.60 6.81
N SER A 152 5.22 -14.36 6.78
CA SER A 152 6.01 -13.78 7.88
C SER A 152 5.85 -12.25 8.02
N TRP A 153 5.28 -11.57 7.02
CA TRP A 153 5.06 -10.13 7.06
C TRP A 153 3.92 -9.78 8.00
N GLY A 154 4.02 -8.61 8.64
CA GLY A 154 2.93 -8.07 9.45
C GLY A 154 1.66 -7.83 8.65
N ASP A 155 0.52 -7.85 9.36
CA ASP A 155 -0.81 -7.47 8.81
C ASP A 155 -1.26 -8.28 7.59
N ALA A 156 -1.00 -9.58 7.58
CA ALA A 156 -1.30 -10.48 6.47
C ALA A 156 -2.80 -10.53 6.09
N GLU A 157 -3.70 -10.16 7.01
CA GLU A 157 -5.14 -10.04 6.74
C GLU A 157 -5.50 -8.96 5.71
N ARG A 158 -4.58 -8.04 5.41
CA ARG A 158 -4.74 -7.02 4.35
C ARG A 158 -4.89 -7.63 2.96
N ILE A 159 -4.55 -8.92 2.79
CA ILE A 159 -4.86 -9.67 1.56
C ILE A 159 -6.35 -9.59 1.20
N ALA A 160 -7.26 -9.50 2.17
CA ALA A 160 -8.69 -9.36 1.92
C ALA A 160 -9.01 -8.10 1.11
N VAL A 161 -8.36 -6.98 1.43
CA VAL A 161 -8.53 -5.71 0.70
C VAL A 161 -7.84 -5.78 -0.66
N ASN A 162 -6.62 -6.31 -0.70
CA ASN A 162 -5.82 -6.39 -1.93
C ASN A 162 -6.54 -7.22 -2.99
N VAL A 163 -7.05 -8.40 -2.64
CA VAL A 163 -7.80 -9.25 -3.57
C VAL A 163 -9.12 -8.60 -3.99
N ALA A 164 -9.84 -7.96 -3.06
CA ALA A 164 -11.09 -7.26 -3.40
C ALA A 164 -10.84 -6.11 -4.39
N THR A 165 -9.77 -5.33 -4.21
CA THR A 165 -9.40 -4.24 -5.12
C THR A 165 -8.97 -4.78 -6.49
N LEU A 166 -8.15 -5.83 -6.54
CA LEU A 166 -7.74 -6.49 -7.78
C LEU A 166 -8.94 -7.07 -8.56
N TYR A 167 -9.90 -7.69 -7.88
CA TYR A 167 -11.10 -8.22 -8.54
C TYR A 167 -11.96 -7.12 -9.16
N ARG A 168 -12.07 -5.97 -8.49
CA ARG A 168 -12.74 -4.79 -9.07
C ARG A 168 -11.98 -4.26 -10.29
N GLU A 169 -10.66 -4.20 -10.21
CA GLU A 169 -9.80 -3.83 -11.34
C GLU A 169 -9.99 -4.79 -12.52
N PHE A 170 -9.99 -6.11 -12.29
CA PHE A 170 -10.16 -7.12 -13.33
C PHE A 170 -11.54 -7.09 -14.00
N SER A 171 -12.58 -6.76 -13.24
CA SER A 171 -13.95 -6.67 -13.76
C SER A 171 -14.28 -5.30 -14.37
N GLY A 172 -13.42 -4.29 -14.19
CA GLY A 172 -13.71 -2.91 -14.56
C GLY A 172 -14.76 -2.24 -13.66
N ASP A 173 -15.02 -2.79 -12.46
CA ASP A 173 -16.00 -2.23 -11.52
C ASP A 173 -15.44 -0.98 -10.83
N ALA A 174 -15.97 0.19 -11.20
CA ALA A 174 -15.62 1.49 -10.63
C ALA A 174 -16.43 1.83 -9.36
N THR A 175 -17.28 0.95 -8.85
CA THR A 175 -18.08 1.18 -7.64
C THR A 175 -17.13 1.40 -6.44
N PRO A 176 -17.27 2.49 -5.66
CA PRO A 176 -16.44 2.68 -4.48
C PRO A 176 -16.57 1.51 -3.51
N ALA A 177 -15.43 1.03 -3.01
CA ALA A 177 -15.42 -0.02 -2.01
C ALA A 177 -16.08 0.49 -0.71
N ASN A 178 -16.79 -0.40 -0.02
CA ASN A 178 -17.30 -0.12 1.32
C ASN A 178 -16.22 -0.40 2.38
N PRO A 179 -15.63 0.61 3.03
CA PRO A 179 -14.56 0.37 4.00
C PRO A 179 -15.00 -0.53 5.17
N ALA A 180 -16.23 -0.40 5.65
CA ALA A 180 -16.73 -1.22 6.75
C ALA A 180 -16.77 -2.71 6.39
N GLU A 181 -17.13 -3.04 5.15
CA GLU A 181 -17.12 -4.41 4.65
C GLU A 181 -15.69 -4.94 4.52
N LEU A 182 -14.76 -4.12 4.02
CA LEU A 182 -13.34 -4.50 3.89
C LEU A 182 -12.72 -4.76 5.27
N PHE A 183 -12.99 -3.91 6.26
CA PHE A 183 -12.54 -4.13 7.64
C PHE A 183 -13.17 -5.40 8.25
N ALA A 184 -14.42 -5.72 7.94
CA ALA A 184 -15.06 -6.96 8.38
C ALA A 184 -14.32 -8.19 7.80
N ARG A 185 -13.98 -8.17 6.52
CA ARG A 185 -13.23 -9.25 5.85
C ARG A 185 -11.80 -9.40 6.42
N MET A 186 -11.08 -8.31 6.65
CA MET A 186 -9.78 -8.36 7.33
C MET A 186 -9.90 -8.98 8.74
N SER A 187 -10.92 -8.57 9.50
CA SER A 187 -11.20 -9.09 10.83
C SER A 187 -11.41 -10.61 10.85
N GLU A 188 -12.06 -11.18 9.82
CA GLU A 188 -12.25 -12.63 9.69
C GLU A 188 -10.91 -13.36 9.56
N ILE A 189 -10.02 -12.90 8.67
CA ILE A 189 -8.69 -13.50 8.46
C ILE A 189 -7.82 -13.30 9.71
N TRP A 190 -7.79 -12.10 10.29
CA TRP A 190 -7.04 -11.79 11.49
C TRP A 190 -7.38 -12.74 12.66
N GLN A 191 -8.67 -13.04 12.85
CA GLN A 191 -9.08 -13.97 13.91
C GLN A 191 -8.71 -15.42 13.62
N GLN A 192 -8.78 -15.85 12.36
CA GLN A 192 -8.36 -17.20 11.97
C GLN A 192 -6.86 -17.42 12.21
N ARG A 193 -6.04 -16.41 11.98
CA ARG A 193 -4.58 -16.48 12.17
C ARG A 193 -4.13 -16.45 13.63
N ARG A 194 -5.02 -16.09 14.55
CA ARG A 194 -4.74 -16.07 16.01
C ARG A 194 -5.16 -17.35 16.72
N ARG A 195 -5.80 -18.27 16.02
CA ARG A 195 -6.21 -19.58 16.55
C ARG A 195 -5.11 -20.61 16.36
#